data_d7c7e2121491294c2d034c634e263645
#
_entry.id   d7c7e2121491294c2d034c634e263645
#
_cell.length_a   1.000
_cell.length_b   1.000
_cell.length_c   1.000
_cell.angle_alpha   90.00
_cell.angle_beta   90.00
_cell.angle_gamma   90.00
#
_symmetry.space_group_name_H-M   'P 1'
#
loop_
_entity.id
_entity.type
_entity.pdbx_description
1 polymer ?
#
loop_
_entity_poly.entity_id
_entity_poly.type
_entity_poly.pdbx_seq_one_letter_code
_entity_poly.pdbx_strand_id
1 'polypeptide(L)'
;MKLSMALSYSGDFKNDVKQVQDLERAGLDLVWVAEAYSYDAVSLIGYLAAKTETVEIGTGILNVFSRTASCMGQTAAGLDFVSDGRFVLGLCASGPQVIEGFHGVPYEKPMPRIRDYINVVRMMLRRDKVIYDGPTVT
;
A
#
# COMPACT_ATOMS: atom_id res chain seq x y z
N MET A 1 23.08 1.44 -2.55
CA MET A 1 22.19 2.01 -1.51
C MET A 1 21.00 2.59 -2.25
N LYS A 2 19.76 2.27 -1.84
CA LYS A 2 18.56 2.91 -2.43
C LYS A 2 18.22 4.18 -1.66
N LEU A 3 17.90 5.25 -2.39
CA LEU A 3 17.39 6.50 -1.83
C LEU A 3 15.85 6.48 -1.88
N SER A 4 15.20 6.81 -0.79
CA SER A 4 13.73 6.87 -0.75
C SER A 4 13.24 8.13 -0.07
N MET A 5 12.03 8.55 -0.43
CA MET A 5 11.31 9.62 0.26
C MET A 5 9.87 9.21 0.57
N ALA A 6 9.32 9.75 1.64
CA ALA A 6 7.90 9.62 1.96
C ALA A 6 7.17 10.88 1.53
N LEU A 7 6.04 10.72 0.84
CA LEU A 7 5.14 11.83 0.53
C LEU A 7 4.24 12.16 1.73
N SER A 8 3.87 13.42 1.83
CA SER A 8 2.84 13.83 2.79
C SER A 8 1.51 13.19 2.40
N TYR A 9 0.77 12.66 3.37
CA TYR A 9 -0.59 12.16 3.17
C TYR A 9 -1.65 13.26 3.20
N SER A 10 -1.23 14.52 3.35
CA SER A 10 -2.08 15.72 3.33
C SER A 10 -1.37 16.83 2.60
N GLY A 11 -2.08 17.58 1.77
CA GLY A 11 -1.51 18.70 1.03
C GLY A 11 -1.80 18.64 -0.48
N ASP A 12 -0.96 19.31 -1.27
CA ASP A 12 -1.08 19.35 -2.73
C ASP A 12 -0.34 18.19 -3.38
N PHE A 13 -0.95 17.01 -3.39
CA PHE A 13 -0.40 15.80 -3.98
C PHE A 13 0.01 15.99 -5.46
N LYS A 14 -0.72 16.81 -6.22
CA LYS A 14 -0.35 17.06 -7.63
C LYS A 14 0.96 17.82 -7.78
N ASN A 15 1.27 18.68 -6.82
CA ASN A 15 2.58 19.34 -6.77
C ASN A 15 3.67 18.38 -6.28
N ASP A 16 3.35 17.53 -5.30
CA ASP A 16 4.28 16.48 -4.83
C ASP A 16 4.68 15.53 -5.97
N VAL A 17 3.74 15.18 -6.86
CA VAL A 17 4.04 14.37 -8.04
C VAL A 17 5.05 15.02 -8.97
N LYS A 18 4.96 16.34 -9.19
CA LYS A 18 5.97 17.07 -9.99
C LYS A 18 7.35 16.99 -9.34
N GLN A 19 7.40 17.15 -8.02
CA GLN A 19 8.65 16.99 -7.27
C GLN A 19 9.22 15.58 -7.42
N VAL A 20 8.36 14.54 -7.34
CA VAL A 20 8.79 13.15 -7.57
C VAL A 20 9.37 12.96 -8.96
N GLN A 21 8.74 13.54 -10.01
CA GLN A 21 9.26 13.47 -11.38
C GLN A 21 10.65 14.15 -11.51
N ASP A 22 10.87 15.27 -10.82
CA ASP A 22 12.19 15.93 -10.80
C ASP A 22 13.23 15.07 -10.08
N LEU A 23 12.87 14.47 -8.95
CA LEU A 23 13.74 13.60 -8.17
C LEU A 23 13.99 12.26 -8.85
N GLU A 24 13.01 11.72 -9.56
CA GLU A 24 13.16 10.52 -10.40
C GLU A 24 14.28 10.74 -11.45
N ARG A 25 14.24 11.89 -12.14
CA ARG A 25 15.31 12.27 -13.09
C ARG A 25 16.67 12.45 -12.42
N ALA A 26 16.68 12.79 -11.14
CA ALA A 26 17.90 12.92 -10.33
C ALA A 26 18.36 11.59 -9.69
N GLY A 27 17.62 10.49 -9.89
CA GLY A 27 18.01 9.15 -9.44
C GLY A 27 17.36 8.72 -8.11
N LEU A 28 16.18 9.23 -7.75
CA LEU A 28 15.39 8.69 -6.63
C LEU A 28 14.94 7.27 -6.97
N ASP A 29 15.19 6.33 -6.05
CA ASP A 29 14.87 4.91 -6.27
C ASP A 29 13.44 4.55 -5.86
N LEU A 30 12.89 5.17 -4.80
CA LEU A 30 11.62 4.73 -4.21
C LEU A 30 10.87 5.89 -3.54
N VAL A 31 9.55 5.93 -3.74
CA VAL A 31 8.65 6.86 -3.06
C VAL A 31 7.61 6.10 -2.24
N TRP A 32 7.36 6.56 -1.01
CA TRP A 32 6.37 5.98 -0.11
C TRP A 32 5.13 6.86 0.00
N VAL A 33 3.95 6.24 -0.17
CA VAL A 33 2.65 6.89 0.00
C VAL A 33 1.96 6.31 1.23
N ALA A 34 1.66 7.17 2.20
CA ALA A 34 0.98 6.77 3.42
C ALA A 34 -0.54 6.82 3.28
N GLU A 35 -1.22 5.98 4.07
CA GLU A 35 -2.68 5.99 4.21
C GLU A 35 -3.05 6.15 5.70
N ALA A 36 -3.66 7.28 6.06
CA ALA A 36 -4.09 7.55 7.43
C ALA A 36 -5.47 8.22 7.46
N TYR A 37 -5.54 9.54 7.68
CA TYR A 37 -6.80 10.29 7.85
C TYR A 37 -7.25 11.08 6.62
N SER A 38 -6.45 11.11 5.55
CA SER A 38 -6.71 11.93 4.37
C SER A 38 -7.19 11.06 3.20
N TYR A 39 -6.39 10.99 2.14
CA TYR A 39 -6.74 10.24 0.94
C TYR A 39 -6.34 8.76 1.08
N ASP A 40 -7.03 7.88 0.34
CA ASP A 40 -6.60 6.50 0.17
C ASP A 40 -5.30 6.44 -0.65
N ALA A 41 -4.39 5.59 -0.26
CA ALA A 41 -3.09 5.49 -0.94
C ALA A 41 -3.21 4.87 -2.34
N VAL A 42 -4.20 4.02 -2.59
CA VAL A 42 -4.39 3.30 -3.86
C VAL A 42 -4.65 4.27 -5.01
N SER A 43 -5.55 5.23 -4.82
CA SER A 43 -5.85 6.27 -5.82
C SER A 43 -4.62 7.14 -6.10
N LEU A 44 -3.90 7.53 -5.06
CA LEU A 44 -2.70 8.35 -5.18
C LEU A 44 -1.58 7.60 -5.92
N ILE A 45 -1.36 6.33 -5.58
CA ILE A 45 -0.34 5.48 -6.22
C ILE A 45 -0.68 5.23 -7.69
N GLY A 46 -1.95 4.97 -8.02
CA GLY A 46 -2.37 4.82 -9.41
C GLY A 46 -2.08 6.07 -10.25
N TYR A 47 -2.34 7.25 -9.69
CA TYR A 47 -2.00 8.51 -10.35
C TYR A 47 -0.48 8.70 -10.50
N LEU A 48 0.29 8.41 -9.45
CA LEU A 48 1.74 8.53 -9.46
C LEU A 48 2.38 7.54 -10.47
N ALA A 49 1.88 6.30 -10.53
CA ALA A 49 2.34 5.29 -11.49
C ALA A 49 2.18 5.76 -12.95
N ALA A 50 1.07 6.46 -13.25
CA ALA A 50 0.82 7.02 -14.58
C ALA A 50 1.66 8.27 -14.90
N LYS A 51 2.33 8.85 -13.91
CA LYS A 51 3.13 10.09 -14.04
C LYS A 51 4.63 9.88 -13.90
N THR A 52 5.07 8.69 -13.58
CA THR A 52 6.48 8.31 -13.37
C THR A 52 6.85 7.10 -14.23
N GLU A 53 8.12 6.90 -14.48
CA GLU A 53 8.60 5.85 -15.41
C GLU A 53 9.50 4.81 -14.75
N THR A 54 10.32 5.18 -13.78
CA THR A 54 11.38 4.33 -13.23
C THR A 54 11.35 4.17 -11.71
N VAL A 55 10.87 5.18 -10.98
CA VAL A 55 10.85 5.15 -9.51
C VAL A 55 9.92 4.05 -8.99
N GLU A 56 10.39 3.25 -8.04
CA GLU A 56 9.53 2.31 -7.30
C GLU A 56 8.52 3.10 -6.47
N ILE A 57 7.31 2.57 -6.34
CA ILE A 57 6.21 3.24 -5.63
C ILE A 57 5.69 2.30 -4.56
N GLY A 58 5.85 2.68 -3.30
CA GLY A 58 5.46 1.84 -2.17
C GLY A 58 4.35 2.43 -1.32
N THR A 59 3.59 1.55 -0.69
CA THR A 59 2.68 1.95 0.39
C THR A 59 3.42 1.99 1.72
N GLY A 60 3.37 3.10 2.39
CA GLY A 60 3.95 3.25 3.71
C GLY A 60 2.94 3.78 4.73
N ILE A 61 1.93 3.03 5.00
CA ILE A 61 1.52 1.64 4.75
C ILE A 61 0.05 1.54 4.31
N LEU A 62 -0.39 0.39 3.77
CA LEU A 62 -1.81 0.01 3.75
C LEU A 62 -2.15 -0.75 5.03
N ASN A 63 -3.25 -0.38 5.69
CA ASN A 63 -3.64 -1.08 6.90
C ASN A 63 -4.49 -2.34 6.60
N VAL A 64 -4.30 -3.40 7.41
CA VAL A 64 -4.99 -4.68 7.24
C VAL A 64 -6.42 -4.72 7.80
N PHE A 65 -6.97 -3.59 8.22
CA PHE A 65 -8.34 -3.48 8.73
C PHE A 65 -9.30 -2.76 7.79
N SER A 66 -8.80 -1.97 6.86
CA SER A 66 -9.63 -1.19 5.91
C SER A 66 -10.04 -1.98 4.66
N ARG A 67 -9.41 -3.12 4.39
CA ARG A 67 -9.66 -3.96 3.22
C ARG A 67 -9.69 -5.44 3.62
N THR A 68 -10.40 -6.28 2.88
CA THR A 68 -10.27 -7.73 3.05
C THR A 68 -8.91 -8.21 2.53
N ALA A 69 -8.46 -9.39 2.96
CA ALA A 69 -7.20 -9.96 2.48
C ALA A 69 -7.20 -10.18 0.95
N SER A 70 -8.34 -10.60 0.39
CA SER A 70 -8.51 -10.76 -1.06
C SER A 70 -8.46 -9.42 -1.79
N CYS A 71 -9.14 -8.38 -1.27
CA CYS A 71 -9.06 -7.03 -1.82
C CYS A 71 -7.63 -6.49 -1.79
N MET A 72 -6.89 -6.74 -0.71
CA MET A 72 -5.47 -6.36 -0.60
C MET A 72 -4.61 -7.03 -1.69
N GLY A 73 -4.83 -8.32 -1.95
CA GLY A 73 -4.15 -9.04 -3.01
C GLY A 73 -4.49 -8.52 -4.42
N GLN A 74 -5.77 -8.21 -4.67
CA GLN A 74 -6.19 -7.58 -5.93
C GLN A 74 -5.59 -6.18 -6.10
N THR A 75 -5.58 -5.39 -5.04
CA THR A 75 -4.96 -4.05 -5.02
C THR A 75 -3.47 -4.15 -5.37
N ALA A 76 -2.74 -5.06 -4.71
CA ALA A 76 -1.32 -5.24 -4.97
C ALA A 76 -1.06 -5.64 -6.44
N ALA A 77 -1.80 -6.62 -6.96
CA ALA A 77 -1.66 -7.07 -8.35
C ALA A 77 -2.03 -5.95 -9.36
N GLY A 78 -3.08 -5.18 -9.07
CA GLY A 78 -3.51 -4.07 -9.93
C GLY A 78 -2.49 -2.93 -9.96
N LEU A 79 -1.96 -2.53 -8.81
CA LEU A 79 -0.94 -1.48 -8.73
C LEU A 79 0.39 -1.92 -9.36
N ASP A 80 0.78 -3.17 -9.18
CA ASP A 80 1.95 -3.74 -9.83
C ASP A 80 1.80 -3.71 -11.37
N PHE A 81 0.64 -4.12 -11.87
CA PHE A 81 0.33 -4.09 -13.30
C PHE A 81 0.37 -2.68 -13.89
N VAL A 82 -0.31 -1.70 -13.28
CA VAL A 82 -0.37 -0.32 -13.83
C VAL A 82 0.91 0.46 -13.63
N SER A 83 1.82 0.00 -12.78
CA SER A 83 3.14 0.59 -12.57
C SER A 83 4.26 -0.14 -13.32
N ASP A 84 3.94 -1.13 -14.18
CA ASP A 84 4.94 -1.94 -14.88
C ASP A 84 5.95 -2.62 -13.94
N GLY A 85 5.43 -3.21 -12.84
CA GLY A 85 6.24 -3.96 -11.88
C GLY A 85 7.04 -3.13 -10.89
N ARG A 86 6.72 -1.83 -10.73
CA ARG A 86 7.41 -0.91 -9.80
C ARG A 86 6.74 -0.81 -8.43
N PHE A 87 5.65 -1.55 -8.19
CA PHE A 87 4.89 -1.42 -6.95
C PHE A 87 5.53 -2.20 -5.80
N VAL A 88 5.60 -1.59 -4.63
CA VAL A 88 6.06 -2.20 -3.37
C VAL A 88 4.95 -2.18 -2.34
N LEU A 89 4.45 -3.35 -1.95
CA LEU A 89 3.41 -3.46 -0.94
C LEU A 89 3.98 -3.40 0.48
N GLY A 90 3.77 -2.28 1.16
CA GLY A 90 3.99 -2.17 2.60
C GLY A 90 2.67 -2.27 3.35
N LEU A 91 2.57 -3.20 4.29
CA LEU A 91 1.38 -3.36 5.12
C LEU A 91 1.68 -3.35 6.62
N CYS A 92 0.69 -2.90 7.40
CA CYS A 92 0.73 -2.93 8.86
C CYS A 92 -0.69 -2.93 9.44
N ALA A 93 -0.78 -3.07 10.74
CA ALA A 93 -2.06 -2.96 11.46
C ALA A 93 -2.50 -1.51 11.71
N SER A 94 -1.64 -0.51 11.47
CA SER A 94 -1.86 0.86 11.96
C SER A 94 -2.00 0.90 13.49
N GLY A 95 -2.81 1.82 14.02
CA GLY A 95 -3.08 1.96 15.46
C GLY A 95 -4.57 2.02 15.78
N PRO A 96 -4.95 1.77 17.07
CA PRO A 96 -6.35 1.80 17.49
C PRO A 96 -7.07 3.10 17.13
N GLN A 97 -6.37 4.24 17.23
CA GLN A 97 -6.95 5.56 16.94
C GLN A 97 -7.42 5.67 15.48
N VAL A 98 -6.67 5.10 14.55
CA VAL A 98 -7.05 5.07 13.13
C VAL A 98 -8.12 4.02 12.89
N ILE A 99 -7.94 2.81 13.43
CA ILE A 99 -8.81 1.69 13.10
C ILE A 99 -10.16 1.78 13.81
N GLU A 100 -10.18 2.01 15.12
CA GLU A 100 -11.43 2.14 15.88
C GLU A 100 -12.02 3.53 15.75
N GLY A 101 -11.17 4.58 15.88
CA GLY A 101 -11.64 5.96 15.89
C GLY A 101 -12.06 6.48 14.52
N PHE A 102 -11.38 6.12 13.44
CA PHE A 102 -11.67 6.63 12.11
C PHE A 102 -12.40 5.62 11.22
N HIS A 103 -11.98 4.35 11.21
CA HIS A 103 -12.61 3.32 10.38
C HIS A 103 -13.80 2.63 11.08
N GLY A 104 -13.96 2.76 12.41
CA GLY A 104 -15.05 2.13 13.16
C GLY A 104 -14.96 0.60 13.23
N VAL A 105 -13.77 0.04 13.09
CA VAL A 105 -13.51 -1.40 13.09
C VAL A 105 -12.78 -1.79 14.38
N PRO A 106 -13.17 -2.87 15.08
CA PRO A 106 -12.46 -3.32 16.27
C PRO A 106 -10.99 -3.64 15.99
N TYR A 107 -10.07 -3.13 16.81
CA TYR A 107 -8.64 -3.35 16.70
C TYR A 107 -8.23 -4.65 17.42
N GLU A 108 -8.57 -5.77 16.81
CA GLU A 108 -8.36 -7.09 17.40
C GLU A 108 -7.33 -7.91 16.65
N LYS A 109 -6.51 -8.66 17.38
CA LYS A 109 -5.51 -9.60 16.84
C LYS A 109 -4.64 -9.00 15.72
N PRO A 110 -4.01 -7.82 15.91
CA PRO A 110 -3.30 -7.12 14.82
C PRO A 110 -2.16 -7.96 14.21
N MET A 111 -1.35 -8.62 15.02
CA MET A 111 -0.23 -9.43 14.52
C MET A 111 -0.66 -10.72 13.80
N PRO A 112 -1.62 -11.50 14.32
CA PRO A 112 -2.23 -12.58 13.55
C PRO A 112 -2.82 -12.11 12.21
N ARG A 113 -3.54 -10.99 12.20
CA ARG A 113 -4.14 -10.41 10.99
C ARG A 113 -3.10 -10.04 9.94
N ILE A 114 -2.01 -9.38 10.31
CA ILE A 114 -0.90 -9.08 9.39
C ILE A 114 -0.38 -10.38 8.75
N ARG A 115 -0.15 -11.42 9.56
CA ARG A 115 0.35 -12.71 9.08
C ARG A 115 -0.61 -13.38 8.11
N ASP A 116 -1.90 -13.39 8.43
CA ASP A 116 -2.93 -13.97 7.58
C ASP A 116 -2.99 -13.23 6.23
N TYR A 117 -2.97 -11.89 6.26
CA TYR A 117 -2.97 -11.06 5.04
C TYR A 117 -1.75 -11.33 4.16
N ILE A 118 -0.55 -11.40 4.75
CA ILE A 118 0.67 -11.73 4.00
C ILE A 118 0.54 -13.08 3.30
N ASN A 119 0.03 -14.10 4.00
CA ASN A 119 -0.13 -15.44 3.45
C ASN A 119 -1.13 -15.45 2.29
N VAL A 120 -2.32 -14.88 2.47
CA VAL A 120 -3.36 -14.80 1.42
C VAL A 120 -2.86 -14.01 0.21
N VAL A 121 -2.28 -12.83 0.42
CA VAL A 121 -1.73 -12.00 -0.67
C VAL A 121 -0.66 -12.75 -1.45
N ARG A 122 0.26 -13.44 -0.78
CA ARG A 122 1.29 -14.25 -1.43
C ARG A 122 0.71 -15.40 -2.26
N MET A 123 -0.32 -16.10 -1.76
CA MET A 123 -1.02 -17.12 -2.53
C MET A 123 -1.64 -16.53 -3.80
N MET A 124 -2.34 -15.40 -3.69
CA MET A 124 -2.97 -14.72 -4.82
C MET A 124 -1.93 -14.27 -5.88
N LEU A 125 -0.83 -13.66 -5.45
CA LEU A 125 0.22 -13.20 -6.37
C LEU A 125 0.93 -14.36 -7.09
N ARG A 126 1.02 -15.54 -6.47
CA ARG A 126 1.53 -16.76 -7.11
C ARG A 126 0.50 -17.45 -8.02
N ARG A 127 -0.75 -16.95 -8.06
CA ARG A 127 -1.87 -17.56 -8.78
C ARG A 127 -2.27 -18.95 -8.22
N ASP A 128 -1.99 -19.19 -6.94
CA ASP A 128 -2.44 -20.39 -6.25
C ASP A 128 -3.97 -20.35 -6.04
N LYS A 129 -4.60 -21.52 -5.93
CA LYS A 129 -5.98 -21.58 -5.41
C LYS A 129 -5.96 -21.15 -3.95
N VAL A 130 -6.62 -20.04 -3.64
CA VAL A 130 -6.68 -19.52 -2.28
C VAL A 130 -7.63 -20.38 -1.46
N ILE A 131 -7.06 -21.22 -0.60
CA ILE A 131 -7.77 -21.95 0.47
C ILE A 131 -6.96 -21.63 1.72
N TYR A 132 -7.52 -20.83 2.61
CA TYR A 132 -6.83 -20.34 3.79
C TYR A 132 -7.78 -20.38 5.00
N ASP A 133 -7.28 -20.89 6.11
CA ASP A 133 -7.99 -20.93 7.40
C ASP A 133 -7.02 -20.45 8.48
N GLY A 134 -7.13 -19.18 8.83
CA GLY A 134 -6.28 -18.51 9.80
C GLY A 134 -7.06 -17.91 10.96
N PRO A 135 -6.37 -17.39 11.98
CA PRO A 135 -6.99 -16.80 13.16
C PRO A 135 -7.91 -15.59 12.90
N THR A 136 -7.79 -14.95 11.73
CA THR A 136 -8.51 -13.71 11.40
C THR A 136 -9.06 -13.66 9.97
N VAL A 137 -8.72 -14.65 9.15
CA VAL A 137 -9.18 -14.78 7.75
C VAL A 137 -9.51 -16.23 7.49
N THR A 138 -10.72 -16.50 6.97
CA THR A 138 -11.21 -17.83 6.58
C THR A 138 -11.74 -17.80 5.14
#